data_ea25873d0d516f1cf1ad50c0e907c7eb
#
_entry.id   ea25873d0d516f1cf1ad50c0e907c7eb
#
_cell.length_a   1.000
_cell.length_b   1.000
_cell.length_c   1.000
_cell.angle_alpha   90.00
_cell.angle_beta   90.00
_cell.angle_gamma   90.00
#
_symmetry.space_group_name_H-M   'P 1'
#
loop_
_entity.id
_entity.type
_entity.pdbx_description
1 polymer ?
#
loop_
_entity_poly.entity_id
_entity_poly.type
_entity_poly.pdbx_seq_one_letter_code
_entity_poly.pdbx_strand_id
1 'polypeptide(L)'
;EACDDFFFSVAFVTNSGIACLIDTLKELQDKNIKGRILASQYQNFTEPRALRRLLAFPNLELKIITSDYNFHAKGYLFHKNATDKTEDNYTMIIGSSNLTQSALTINREWNVRLSSMKNGALIKQMQAELDKAWEDATPVTEEWIQAYEKIYKEARSQRNIAATKVFNLYKINPNKMQVAALNNIARLRKEGKDRALLISAT
;
A
#
# COMPACT_ATOMS: atom_id res chain seq x y z
N GLU A 1 5.61 -20.00 -1.07
CA GLU A 1 6.90 -20.69 -1.28
C GLU A 1 7.91 -20.18 -0.26
N ALA A 2 8.74 -21.08 0.31
CA ALA A 2 9.75 -20.68 1.27
C ALA A 2 10.87 -19.92 0.54
N CYS A 3 11.24 -18.76 1.06
CA CYS A 3 12.44 -18.01 0.69
C CYS A 3 13.39 -17.98 1.89
N ASP A 4 14.66 -17.68 1.65
CA ASP A 4 15.67 -17.55 2.70
C ASP A 4 15.91 -16.07 3.05
N ASP A 5 15.63 -15.19 2.12
CA ASP A 5 15.54 -13.75 2.33
C ASP A 5 14.61 -13.10 1.29
N PHE A 6 14.25 -11.83 1.53
CA PHE A 6 13.42 -11.06 0.61
C PHE A 6 13.71 -9.56 0.66
N PHE A 7 13.40 -8.88 -0.46
CA PHE A 7 13.45 -7.44 -0.57
C PHE A 7 12.17 -6.90 -1.21
N PHE A 8 11.42 -6.08 -0.47
CA PHE A 8 10.26 -5.37 -0.99
C PHE A 8 10.60 -3.91 -1.23
N SER A 9 10.31 -3.43 -2.43
CA SER A 9 10.43 -2.03 -2.81
C SER A 9 9.06 -1.54 -3.25
N VAL A 10 8.48 -0.58 -2.53
CA VAL A 10 7.12 -0.09 -2.78
C VAL A 10 7.02 1.42 -2.61
N ALA A 11 6.15 2.06 -3.40
CA ALA A 11 5.98 3.50 -3.29
C ALA A 11 5.39 3.90 -1.93
N PHE A 12 4.43 3.14 -1.40
CA PHE A 12 3.87 3.41 -0.08
C PHE A 12 3.29 2.18 0.60
N VAL A 13 3.16 2.29 1.92
CA VAL A 13 2.72 1.22 2.81
C VAL A 13 1.58 1.74 3.69
N THR A 14 0.51 0.96 3.83
CA THR A 14 -0.60 1.28 4.74
C THR A 14 -0.71 0.26 5.87
N ASN A 15 -1.26 0.69 7.00
CA ASN A 15 -1.47 -0.19 8.16
C ASN A 15 -2.41 -1.37 7.83
N SER A 16 -3.41 -1.14 6.97
CA SER A 16 -4.30 -2.20 6.49
C SER A 16 -3.59 -3.18 5.55
N GLY A 17 -2.63 -2.69 4.73
CA GLY A 17 -1.78 -3.56 3.89
C GLY A 17 -0.89 -4.47 4.74
N ILE A 18 -0.26 -3.93 5.78
CA ILE A 18 0.52 -4.76 6.71
C ILE A 18 -0.36 -5.73 7.49
N ALA A 19 -1.60 -5.36 7.81
CA ALA A 19 -2.53 -6.28 8.46
C ALA A 19 -2.82 -7.53 7.61
N CYS A 20 -2.87 -7.40 6.28
CA CYS A 20 -3.04 -8.54 5.37
C CYS A 20 -1.85 -9.52 5.39
N LEU A 21 -0.67 -9.06 5.78
CA LEU A 21 0.57 -9.85 5.77
C LEU A 21 1.05 -10.22 7.18
N ILE A 22 0.34 -9.83 8.22
CA ILE A 22 0.84 -9.90 9.60
C ILE A 22 1.22 -11.33 10.02
N ASP A 23 0.43 -12.31 9.66
CA ASP A 23 0.68 -13.71 10.05
C ASP A 23 1.86 -14.29 9.25
N THR A 24 1.97 -13.93 7.96
CA THR A 24 3.15 -14.29 7.15
C THR A 24 4.42 -13.65 7.71
N LEU A 25 4.37 -12.37 8.12
CA LEU A 25 5.54 -11.69 8.71
C LEU A 25 5.97 -12.33 10.04
N LYS A 26 5.03 -12.77 10.87
CA LYS A 26 5.32 -13.53 12.10
C LYS A 26 5.98 -14.87 11.77
N GLU A 27 5.43 -15.62 10.81
CA GLU A 27 6.01 -16.88 10.38
C GLU A 27 7.45 -16.71 9.86
N LEU A 28 7.72 -15.65 9.09
CA LEU A 28 9.07 -15.32 8.63
C LEU A 28 10.00 -14.94 9.80
N GLN A 29 9.49 -14.24 10.81
CA GLN A 29 10.23 -13.93 12.03
C GLN A 29 10.57 -15.20 12.81
N ASP A 30 9.62 -16.10 13.02
CA ASP A 30 9.80 -17.35 13.75
C ASP A 30 10.86 -18.26 13.07
N LYS A 31 10.92 -18.19 11.74
CA LYS A 31 11.93 -18.86 10.92
C LYS A 31 13.23 -18.08 10.77
N ASN A 32 13.36 -16.93 11.41
CA ASN A 32 14.50 -16.00 11.30
C ASN A 32 14.87 -15.63 9.85
N ILE A 33 13.89 -15.59 8.95
CA ILE A 33 14.06 -15.16 7.57
C ILE A 33 14.22 -13.64 7.54
N LYS A 34 15.32 -13.17 6.97
CA LYS A 34 15.65 -11.74 6.91
C LYS A 34 14.89 -11.07 5.78
N GLY A 35 14.42 -9.85 6.02
CA GLY A 35 13.73 -9.05 5.02
C GLY A 35 14.19 -7.60 5.00
N ARG A 36 14.28 -7.04 3.80
CA ARG A 36 14.48 -5.61 3.57
C ARG A 36 13.21 -5.02 2.98
N ILE A 37 12.77 -3.90 3.53
CA ILE A 37 11.60 -3.17 3.01
C ILE A 37 12.00 -1.72 2.74
N LEU A 38 11.91 -1.32 1.48
CA LEU A 38 12.12 0.02 1.01
C LEU A 38 10.78 0.64 0.67
N ALA A 39 10.39 1.67 1.40
CA ALA A 39 9.23 2.49 1.10
C ALA A 39 9.65 3.88 0.61
N SER A 40 8.71 4.71 0.20
CA SER A 40 8.99 6.11 -0.07
C SER A 40 8.02 7.05 0.63
N GLN A 41 8.45 8.30 0.72
CA GLN A 41 7.62 9.41 1.20
C GLN A 41 6.75 9.99 0.07
N TYR A 42 6.56 9.22 -1.02
CA TYR A 42 5.80 9.66 -2.18
C TYR A 42 4.43 10.19 -1.78
N GLN A 43 4.18 11.47 -2.07
CA GLN A 43 2.96 12.20 -1.73
C GLN A 43 2.48 12.02 -0.27
N ASN A 44 3.35 11.60 0.64
CA ASN A 44 3.02 11.30 2.04
C ASN A 44 1.87 10.29 2.20
N PHE A 45 1.83 9.24 1.37
CA PHE A 45 0.84 8.16 1.49
C PHE A 45 1.29 7.05 2.44
N THR A 46 2.59 6.89 2.67
CA THR A 46 3.10 5.91 3.63
C THR A 46 2.62 6.25 5.03
N GLU A 47 1.94 5.31 5.69
CA GLU A 47 1.36 5.54 7.00
C GLU A 47 2.39 5.35 8.14
N PRO A 48 2.60 6.33 9.03
CA PRO A 48 3.49 6.20 10.19
C PRO A 48 3.20 4.96 11.04
N ARG A 49 1.92 4.62 11.21
CA ARG A 49 1.50 3.44 11.94
C ARG A 49 1.92 2.13 11.26
N ALA A 50 1.95 2.08 9.94
CA ALA A 50 2.44 0.93 9.19
C ALA A 50 3.95 0.73 9.41
N LEU A 51 4.72 1.82 9.38
CA LEU A 51 6.15 1.78 9.64
C LEU A 51 6.47 1.28 11.05
N ARG A 52 5.76 1.77 12.08
CA ARG A 52 5.92 1.27 13.47
C ARG A 52 5.63 -0.23 13.59
N ARG A 53 4.61 -0.72 12.88
CA ARG A 53 4.31 -2.17 12.88
C ARG A 53 5.43 -2.98 12.24
N LEU A 54 6.05 -2.49 11.18
CA LEU A 54 7.18 -3.15 10.52
C LEU A 54 8.44 -3.12 11.40
N LEU A 55 8.72 -2.00 12.08
CA LEU A 55 9.85 -1.90 13.02
C LEU A 55 9.75 -2.87 14.21
N ALA A 56 8.56 -3.36 14.53
CA ALA A 56 8.39 -4.34 15.60
C ALA A 56 8.92 -5.74 15.23
N PHE A 57 9.29 -5.99 13.96
CA PHE A 57 9.86 -7.24 13.50
C PHE A 57 11.39 -7.16 13.46
N PRO A 58 12.12 -7.82 14.37
CA PRO A 58 13.58 -7.71 14.46
C PRO A 58 14.33 -8.34 13.28
N ASN A 59 13.67 -9.17 12.49
CA ASN A 59 14.21 -9.76 11.27
C ASN A 59 14.04 -8.86 10.04
N LEU A 60 13.43 -7.67 10.18
CA LEU A 60 13.22 -6.72 9.10
C LEU A 60 14.14 -5.51 9.22
N GLU A 61 14.72 -5.11 8.11
CA GLU A 61 15.36 -3.82 7.93
C GLU A 61 14.44 -2.91 7.13
N LEU A 62 14.22 -1.70 7.59
CA LEU A 62 13.28 -0.76 7.00
C LEU A 62 13.99 0.55 6.66
N LYS A 63 13.93 0.93 5.39
CA LYS A 63 14.40 2.23 4.93
C LYS A 63 13.31 2.95 4.12
N ILE A 64 13.47 4.27 4.00
CA ILE A 64 12.54 5.12 3.28
C ILE A 64 13.28 6.13 2.40
N ILE A 65 12.80 6.30 1.18
CA ILE A 65 13.25 7.34 0.27
C ILE A 65 12.53 8.64 0.64
N THR A 66 13.28 9.63 1.09
CA THR A 66 12.78 10.92 1.59
C THR A 66 12.93 12.06 0.59
N SER A 67 13.73 11.87 -0.46
CA SER A 67 13.94 12.87 -1.50
C SER A 67 12.69 13.09 -2.35
N ASP A 68 12.52 14.26 -2.91
CA ASP A 68 11.39 14.70 -3.75
C ASP A 68 11.21 13.90 -5.04
N TYR A 69 11.86 12.78 -5.16
CA TYR A 69 11.82 11.98 -6.35
C TYR A 69 10.49 11.22 -6.43
N ASN A 70 9.96 11.15 -7.62
CA ASN A 70 8.78 10.37 -7.99
C ASN A 70 9.04 8.86 -7.89
N PHE A 71 9.57 8.40 -6.75
CA PHE A 71 9.78 6.98 -6.52
C PHE A 71 8.44 6.27 -6.44
N HIS A 72 8.08 5.58 -7.50
CA HIS A 72 6.80 4.91 -7.64
C HIS A 72 6.95 3.42 -8.03
N ALA A 73 8.15 2.86 -7.84
CA ALA A 73 8.42 1.46 -8.12
C ALA A 73 7.66 0.53 -7.16
N LYS A 74 7.26 -0.63 -7.65
CA LYS A 74 6.73 -1.74 -6.85
C LYS A 74 7.36 -3.02 -7.36
N GLY A 75 8.21 -3.57 -6.54
CA GLY A 75 8.93 -4.81 -6.82
C GLY A 75 9.10 -5.63 -5.56
N TYR A 76 8.94 -6.92 -5.69
CA TYR A 76 9.06 -7.89 -4.61
C TYR A 76 10.04 -8.96 -5.07
N LEU A 77 11.19 -9.03 -4.41
CA LEU A 77 12.24 -9.98 -4.71
C LEU A 77 12.31 -11.00 -3.57
N PHE A 78 12.28 -12.27 -3.91
CA PHE A 78 12.42 -13.39 -2.99
C PHE A 78 13.63 -14.20 -3.43
N HIS A 79 14.51 -14.51 -2.52
CA HIS A 79 15.71 -15.31 -2.78
C HIS A 79 15.63 -16.63 -2.05
N LYS A 80 16.07 -17.67 -2.72
CA LYS A 80 16.25 -19.01 -2.16
C LYS A 80 17.66 -19.49 -2.47
N ASN A 81 18.41 -19.83 -1.42
CA ASN A 81 19.77 -20.32 -1.50
C ASN A 81 19.86 -21.65 -2.23
N ALA A 82 21.01 -21.89 -2.84
CA ALA A 82 21.35 -23.20 -3.38
C ALA A 82 21.27 -24.28 -2.30
N THR A 83 20.90 -25.47 -2.74
CA THR A 83 20.97 -26.68 -1.95
C THR A 83 21.79 -27.74 -2.75
N ASP A 84 22.08 -28.89 -2.16
CA ASP A 84 22.77 -29.98 -2.90
C ASP A 84 22.04 -30.41 -4.19
N LYS A 85 20.76 -30.03 -4.34
CA LYS A 85 19.89 -30.41 -5.48
C LYS A 85 19.41 -29.24 -6.31
N THR A 86 19.61 -28.00 -5.87
CA THR A 86 19.08 -26.81 -6.55
C THR A 86 20.09 -25.68 -6.52
N GLU A 87 20.14 -24.89 -7.58
CA GLU A 87 20.92 -23.65 -7.64
C GLU A 87 20.17 -22.48 -6.94
N ASP A 88 20.93 -21.41 -6.59
CA ASP A 88 20.38 -20.15 -6.13
C ASP A 88 19.27 -19.65 -7.08
N ASN A 89 18.11 -19.38 -6.54
CA ASN A 89 16.94 -18.97 -7.31
C ASN A 89 16.33 -17.69 -6.74
N TYR A 90 15.92 -16.85 -7.65
CA TYR A 90 15.20 -15.60 -7.35
C TYR A 90 13.82 -15.65 -7.98
N THR A 91 12.80 -15.34 -7.18
CA THR A 91 11.46 -15.03 -7.69
C THR A 91 11.22 -13.55 -7.52
N MET A 92 10.82 -12.90 -8.60
CA MET A 92 10.58 -11.47 -8.68
C MET A 92 9.14 -11.21 -9.12
N ILE A 93 8.47 -10.30 -8.41
CA ILE A 93 7.15 -9.79 -8.80
C ILE A 93 7.30 -8.30 -9.03
N ILE A 94 6.97 -7.84 -10.23
CA ILE A 94 6.97 -6.41 -10.60
C ILE A 94 5.60 -6.04 -11.11
N GLY A 95 5.08 -4.89 -10.69
CA GLY A 95 3.79 -4.45 -11.18
C GLY A 95 3.26 -3.18 -10.54
N SER A 96 1.95 -3.09 -10.41
CA SER A 96 1.26 -1.92 -9.88
C SER A 96 0.96 -1.98 -8.38
N SER A 97 1.11 -3.14 -7.74
CA SER A 97 0.68 -3.36 -6.35
C SER A 97 1.60 -2.74 -5.31
N ASN A 98 1.09 -1.79 -4.53
CA ASN A 98 1.71 -1.32 -3.30
C ASN A 98 1.34 -2.22 -2.11
N LEU A 99 1.99 -2.05 -0.95
CA LEU A 99 1.62 -2.70 0.30
C LEU A 99 0.39 -2.04 0.94
N THR A 100 -0.74 -2.14 0.25
CA THR A 100 -2.04 -1.65 0.71
C THR A 100 -3.08 -2.77 0.64
N GLN A 101 -4.06 -2.74 1.53
CA GLN A 101 -5.14 -3.72 1.47
C GLN A 101 -5.85 -3.72 0.11
N SER A 102 -6.14 -2.54 -0.43
CA SER A 102 -6.81 -2.42 -1.73
C SER A 102 -6.00 -3.07 -2.85
N ALA A 103 -4.69 -2.84 -2.92
CA ALA A 103 -3.84 -3.44 -3.94
C ALA A 103 -3.67 -4.95 -3.76
N LEU A 104 -3.69 -5.44 -2.51
CA LEU A 104 -3.48 -6.86 -2.22
C LEU A 104 -4.76 -7.71 -2.33
N THR A 105 -5.97 -7.10 -2.18
CA THR A 105 -7.21 -7.88 -2.04
C THR A 105 -8.40 -7.41 -2.87
N ILE A 106 -8.41 -6.16 -3.37
CA ILE A 106 -9.61 -5.55 -3.96
C ILE A 106 -9.38 -5.09 -5.40
N ASN A 107 -8.30 -4.33 -5.62
CA ASN A 107 -8.02 -3.72 -6.92
C ASN A 107 -7.67 -4.76 -7.97
N ARG A 108 -7.90 -4.40 -9.24
CA ARG A 108 -7.33 -5.13 -10.37
C ARG A 108 -5.93 -4.59 -10.62
N GLU A 109 -4.93 -5.32 -10.12
CA GLU A 109 -3.52 -4.97 -10.27
C GLU A 109 -2.87 -5.84 -11.35
N TRP A 110 -1.96 -5.24 -12.11
CA TRP A 110 -1.16 -5.98 -13.08
C TRP A 110 0.21 -6.26 -12.48
N ASN A 111 0.53 -7.54 -12.32
CA ASN A 111 1.82 -7.98 -11.80
C ASN A 111 2.38 -9.08 -12.69
N VAL A 112 3.67 -9.02 -12.94
CA VAL A 112 4.42 -10.07 -13.63
C VAL A 112 5.28 -10.80 -12.60
N ARG A 113 5.17 -12.13 -12.57
CA ARG A 113 6.05 -12.99 -11.78
C ARG A 113 7.09 -13.62 -12.69
N LEU A 114 8.35 -13.45 -12.34
CA LEU A 114 9.50 -14.03 -13.04
C LEU A 114 10.33 -14.83 -12.06
N SER A 115 10.90 -15.94 -12.53
CA SER A 115 11.89 -16.71 -11.77
C SER A 115 13.18 -16.78 -12.58
N SER A 116 14.30 -16.65 -11.91
CA SER A 116 15.61 -16.65 -12.54
C SER A 116 16.66 -17.20 -11.58
N MET A 117 17.69 -17.79 -12.15
CA MET A 117 18.91 -18.14 -11.41
C MET A 117 19.71 -16.90 -11.05
N LYS A 118 20.56 -16.97 -10.04
CA LYS A 118 21.43 -15.89 -9.54
C LYS A 118 22.19 -15.14 -10.63
N ASN A 119 22.59 -15.83 -11.66
CA ASN A 119 23.38 -15.25 -12.76
C ASN A 119 22.57 -14.65 -13.90
N GLY A 120 21.23 -14.67 -13.81
CA GLY A 120 20.36 -14.08 -14.83
C GLY A 120 20.57 -12.57 -14.96
N ALA A 121 20.70 -12.06 -16.19
CA ALA A 121 20.96 -10.65 -16.46
C ALA A 121 19.92 -9.72 -15.82
N LEU A 122 18.64 -10.11 -15.88
CA LEU A 122 17.54 -9.36 -15.31
C LEU A 122 17.65 -9.26 -13.77
N ILE A 123 17.99 -10.35 -13.09
CA ILE A 123 18.18 -10.35 -11.64
C ILE A 123 19.34 -9.45 -11.23
N LYS A 124 20.47 -9.55 -11.93
CA LYS A 124 21.62 -8.67 -11.65
C LYS A 124 21.29 -7.20 -11.81
N GLN A 125 20.56 -6.85 -12.86
CA GLN A 125 20.13 -5.47 -13.08
C GLN A 125 19.19 -5.00 -11.96
N MET A 126 18.20 -5.81 -11.61
CA MET A 126 17.24 -5.46 -10.57
C MET A 126 17.89 -5.36 -9.18
N GLN A 127 18.78 -6.29 -8.84
CA GLN A 127 19.53 -6.21 -7.58
C GLN A 127 20.36 -4.93 -7.51
N ALA A 128 21.07 -4.58 -8.58
CA ALA A 128 21.85 -3.34 -8.63
C ALA A 128 21.00 -2.09 -8.43
N GLU A 129 19.81 -2.03 -9.04
CA GLU A 129 18.85 -0.92 -8.85
C GLU A 129 18.31 -0.87 -7.42
N LEU A 130 17.95 -2.03 -6.85
CA LEU A 130 17.44 -2.12 -5.49
C LEU A 130 18.50 -1.75 -4.46
N ASP A 131 19.74 -2.24 -4.63
CA ASP A 131 20.85 -1.96 -3.71
C ASP A 131 21.23 -0.48 -3.76
N LYS A 132 21.28 0.12 -4.96
CA LYS A 132 21.51 1.57 -5.11
C LYS A 132 20.41 2.38 -4.41
N ALA A 133 19.14 2.06 -4.64
CA ALA A 133 18.03 2.74 -3.99
C ALA A 133 18.05 2.55 -2.45
N TRP A 134 18.53 1.39 -2.00
CA TRP A 134 18.70 1.08 -0.58
C TRP A 134 19.84 1.89 0.06
N GLU A 135 20.96 2.06 -0.63
CA GLU A 135 22.10 2.88 -0.15
C GLU A 135 21.69 4.34 0.03
N ASP A 136 20.96 4.89 -0.94
CA ASP A 136 20.48 6.27 -0.94
C ASP A 136 19.33 6.54 0.06
N ALA A 137 18.73 5.51 0.63
CA ALA A 137 17.55 5.62 1.49
C ALA A 137 17.91 5.82 2.96
N THR A 138 17.06 6.55 3.66
CA THR A 138 17.17 6.84 5.10
C THR A 138 16.65 5.68 5.93
N PRO A 139 17.40 5.17 6.94
CA PRO A 139 16.87 4.21 7.90
C PRO A 139 15.65 4.77 8.63
N VAL A 140 14.62 3.95 8.77
CA VAL A 140 13.42 4.32 9.53
C VAL A 140 13.68 4.04 11.00
N THR A 141 13.58 5.08 11.83
CA THR A 141 13.64 4.99 13.29
C THR A 141 12.36 5.57 13.90
N GLU A 142 12.14 5.36 15.19
CA GLU A 142 10.98 5.95 15.86
C GLU A 142 11.05 7.49 15.86
N GLU A 143 12.24 8.07 16.00
CA GLU A 143 12.45 9.53 15.93
C GLU A 143 12.09 10.06 14.54
N TRP A 144 12.52 9.36 13.49
CA TRP A 144 12.16 9.70 12.12
C TRP A 144 10.64 9.64 11.91
N ILE A 145 9.99 8.57 12.42
CA ILE A 145 8.52 8.41 12.30
C ILE A 145 7.78 9.55 13.03
N GLN A 146 8.24 9.95 14.21
CA GLN A 146 7.62 11.06 14.96
C GLN A 146 7.71 12.40 14.21
N ALA A 147 8.85 12.68 13.59
CA ALA A 147 9.01 13.85 12.75
C ALA A 147 8.11 13.80 11.51
N TYR A 148 8.08 12.67 10.83
CA TYR A 148 7.26 12.45 9.65
C TYR A 148 5.75 12.49 9.94
N GLU A 149 5.33 12.08 11.12
CA GLU A 149 3.91 12.03 11.49
C GLU A 149 3.23 13.40 11.43
N LYS A 150 3.96 14.47 11.68
CA LYS A 150 3.45 15.86 11.52
C LYS A 150 3.16 16.14 10.04
N ILE A 151 4.14 15.89 9.18
CA ILE A 151 4.01 16.08 7.73
C ILE A 151 2.87 15.23 7.16
N TYR A 152 2.77 13.98 7.58
CA TYR A 152 1.69 13.07 7.17
C TYR A 152 0.30 13.60 7.55
N LYS A 153 0.11 14.09 8.79
CA LYS A 153 -1.17 14.63 9.26
C LYS A 153 -1.58 15.87 8.47
N GLU A 154 -0.65 16.77 8.21
CA GLU A 154 -0.89 17.98 7.39
C GLU A 154 -1.28 17.61 5.96
N ALA A 155 -0.51 16.75 5.31
CA ALA A 155 -0.81 16.30 3.95
C ALA A 155 -2.17 15.58 3.85
N ARG A 156 -2.51 14.76 4.85
CA ARG A 156 -3.80 14.08 4.93
C ARG A 156 -4.95 15.08 5.10
N SER A 157 -4.78 16.10 5.94
CA SER A 157 -5.77 17.15 6.14
C SER A 157 -6.02 17.93 4.84
N GLN A 158 -4.95 18.31 4.13
CA GLN A 158 -5.06 19.01 2.85
C GLN A 158 -5.79 18.17 1.79
N ARG A 159 -5.47 16.87 1.69
CA ARG A 159 -6.18 15.97 0.77
C ARG A 159 -7.68 15.87 1.09
N ASN A 160 -8.05 15.78 2.36
CA ASN A 160 -9.45 15.74 2.79
C ASN A 160 -10.19 17.02 2.45
N ILE A 161 -9.56 18.18 2.66
CA ILE A 161 -10.12 19.49 2.29
C ILE A 161 -10.31 19.59 0.77
N ALA A 162 -9.31 19.17 -0.01
CA ALA A 162 -9.40 19.16 -1.47
C ALA A 162 -10.52 18.23 -1.96
N ALA A 163 -10.61 17.01 -1.43
CA ALA A 163 -11.69 16.08 -1.75
C ALA A 163 -13.07 16.65 -1.40
N THR A 164 -13.20 17.29 -0.25
CA THR A 164 -14.46 17.93 0.15
C THR A 164 -14.83 19.11 -0.77
N LYS A 165 -13.84 19.89 -1.20
CA LYS A 165 -14.09 20.98 -2.19
C LYS A 165 -14.57 20.43 -3.52
N VAL A 166 -13.92 19.38 -4.04
CA VAL A 166 -14.34 18.74 -5.29
C VAL A 166 -15.74 18.14 -5.15
N PHE A 167 -16.04 17.47 -4.05
CA PHE A 167 -17.38 16.92 -3.77
C PHE A 167 -18.45 18.02 -3.72
N ASN A 168 -18.14 19.19 -3.15
CA ASN A 168 -19.05 20.32 -3.10
C ASN A 168 -19.25 21.01 -4.47
N LEU A 169 -18.24 20.96 -5.36
CA LEU A 169 -18.39 21.45 -6.74
C LEU A 169 -19.36 20.58 -7.56
N TYR A 170 -19.46 19.29 -7.25
CA TYR A 170 -20.39 18.34 -7.85
C TYR A 170 -21.63 18.08 -6.98
N LYS A 171 -22.01 19.03 -6.12
CA LYS A 171 -23.24 18.93 -5.33
C LYS A 171 -24.42 18.84 -6.29
N ILE A 172 -24.88 17.62 -6.55
CA ILE A 172 -26.08 17.37 -7.35
C ILE A 172 -27.24 17.95 -6.55
N ASN A 173 -27.71 19.09 -6.99
CA ASN A 173 -28.94 19.65 -6.44
C ASN A 173 -30.13 18.87 -7.04
N PRO A 174 -30.99 18.29 -6.22
CA PRO A 174 -32.14 17.58 -6.72
C PRO A 174 -33.03 18.54 -7.52
N ASN A 175 -33.51 18.10 -8.66
CA ASN A 175 -34.47 18.85 -9.45
C ASN A 175 -35.84 18.91 -8.72
N LYS A 176 -36.76 19.75 -9.21
CA LYS A 176 -38.07 19.96 -8.57
C LYS A 176 -38.83 18.66 -8.31
N MET A 177 -38.78 17.69 -9.22
CA MET A 177 -39.45 16.39 -9.04
C MET A 177 -38.77 15.53 -7.98
N GLN A 178 -37.44 15.53 -7.95
CA GLN A 178 -36.66 14.81 -6.94
C GLN A 178 -36.86 15.42 -5.54
N VAL A 179 -36.94 16.74 -5.42
CA VAL A 179 -37.27 17.42 -4.14
C VAL A 179 -38.66 17.00 -3.65
N ALA A 180 -39.66 16.97 -4.53
CA ALA A 180 -41.02 16.52 -4.17
C ALA A 180 -41.03 15.05 -3.70
N ALA A 181 -40.31 14.17 -4.41
CA ALA A 181 -40.17 12.75 -4.04
C ALA A 181 -39.48 12.59 -2.69
N LEU A 182 -38.37 13.28 -2.44
CA LEU A 182 -37.62 13.24 -1.18
C LEU A 182 -38.48 13.74 -0.01
N ASN A 183 -39.24 14.82 -0.20
CA ASN A 183 -40.13 15.35 0.82
C ASN A 183 -41.27 14.38 1.15
N ASN A 184 -41.85 13.72 0.15
CA ASN A 184 -42.86 12.70 0.36
C ASN A 184 -42.32 11.47 1.11
N ILE A 185 -41.13 11.00 0.77
CA ILE A 185 -40.45 9.90 1.49
C ILE A 185 -40.20 10.30 2.96
N ALA A 186 -39.70 11.51 3.20
CA ALA A 186 -39.49 12.02 4.55
C ALA A 186 -40.79 12.09 5.36
N ARG A 187 -41.89 12.53 4.74
CA ARG A 187 -43.22 12.55 5.36
C ARG A 187 -43.70 11.14 5.71
N LEU A 188 -43.64 10.20 4.77
CA LEU A 188 -44.05 8.82 5.00
C LEU A 188 -43.28 8.14 6.14
N ARG A 189 -41.97 8.42 6.25
CA ARG A 189 -41.16 7.95 7.38
C ARG A 189 -41.62 8.50 8.71
N LYS A 190 -41.98 9.79 8.78
CA LYS A 190 -42.53 10.40 10.00
C LYS A 190 -43.89 9.79 10.39
N GLU A 191 -44.67 9.35 9.40
CA GLU A 191 -45.97 8.65 9.60
C GLU A 191 -45.76 7.14 9.94
N GLY A 192 -44.54 6.68 10.15
CA GLY A 192 -44.25 5.30 10.49
C GLY A 192 -44.36 4.31 9.33
N LYS A 193 -44.38 4.78 8.08
CA LYS A 193 -44.40 3.89 6.90
C LYS A 193 -42.96 3.46 6.59
N ASP A 194 -42.77 2.16 6.48
CA ASP A 194 -41.44 1.52 6.18
C ASP A 194 -41.24 1.22 4.69
N ARG A 195 -42.30 1.36 3.88
CA ARG A 195 -42.27 1.10 2.43
C ARG A 195 -42.90 2.24 1.66
N ALA A 196 -42.29 2.55 0.51
CA ALA A 196 -42.82 3.51 -0.45
C ALA A 196 -42.53 3.05 -1.88
N LEU A 197 -43.45 3.28 -2.80
CA LEU A 197 -43.29 3.04 -4.23
C LEU A 197 -43.07 4.39 -4.93
N LEU A 198 -41.93 4.53 -5.62
CA LEU A 198 -41.65 5.67 -6.48
C LEU A 198 -41.86 5.24 -7.92
N ILE A 199 -42.83 5.83 -8.61
CA ILE A 199 -43.04 5.65 -10.05
C ILE A 199 -42.55 6.91 -10.74
N SER A 200 -41.53 6.76 -11.60
CA SER A 200 -41.00 7.81 -12.47
C SER A 200 -41.35 7.49 -13.92
N ALA A 201 -42.06 8.39 -14.58
CA ALA A 201 -42.21 8.32 -16.03
C ALA A 201 -40.93 8.92 -16.69
N THR A 202 -40.33 8.19 -17.59
CA THR A 202 -39.20 8.64 -18.44
C THR A 202 -39.71 9.39 -19.64
#